data_d3804c57e79945e622b1f7d14d128f58
#
_entry.id   d3804c57e79945e622b1f7d14d128f58
#
_cell.length_a   1.000
_cell.length_b   1.000
_cell.length_c   1.000
_cell.angle_alpha   90.00
_cell.angle_beta   90.00
_cell.angle_gamma   90.00
#
_symmetry.space_group_name_H-M   'P 1'
#
loop_
_entity.id
_entity.type
_entity.pdbx_description
1 polymer ?
#
loop_
_entity_poly.entity_id
_entity_poly.type
_entity_poly.pdbx_seq_one_letter_code
_entity_poly.pdbx_strand_id
1 'polypeptide(L)'
;WGSDLAAAPTERATARGVAAVLGVDARRVWLDDPSRRPSDPAYSEIDDRVSLADGYPLLLASQTSLAELNRDVRAGAGPDTADLAMTRFRPNVVVDGAAPWAEDDWRRVRIGEATFRVVKGCARCVLTTIDPDTAERGKEPLATMARTRRWDNKTWFGVNLVPDTVGATIAVGEVEALDAVTPGAGPPR
;
A
#
# COMPACT_ATOMS: atom_id res chain seq x y z
N TRP A 1 8.66 -12.90 -3.37
CA TRP A 1 8.82 -12.91 -1.90
C TRP A 1 9.49 -14.23 -1.57
N GLY A 2 10.72 -14.29 -1.18
CA GLY A 2 11.48 -15.53 -1.00
C GLY A 2 11.99 -15.71 0.42
N SER A 3 11.32 -15.14 1.43
CA SER A 3 11.78 -15.26 2.82
C SER A 3 11.07 -16.41 3.52
N ASP A 4 11.82 -17.36 4.03
CA ASP A 4 11.30 -18.37 4.96
C ASP A 4 11.08 -17.71 6.32
N LEU A 5 9.82 -17.69 6.76
CA LEU A 5 9.41 -17.10 8.03
C LEU A 5 8.84 -18.17 8.96
N ALA A 6 9.35 -18.24 10.17
CA ALA A 6 8.69 -18.95 11.25
C ALA A 6 7.52 -18.09 11.74
N ALA A 7 6.32 -18.64 11.75
CA ALA A 7 5.11 -17.99 12.24
C ALA A 7 4.28 -18.96 13.08
N ALA A 8 3.60 -18.45 14.10
CA ALA A 8 2.78 -19.26 14.97
C ALA A 8 1.44 -19.62 14.29
N PRO A 9 1.00 -20.89 14.33
CA PRO A 9 -0.32 -21.26 13.83
C PRO A 9 -1.40 -20.73 14.77
N THR A 10 -2.53 -20.33 14.20
CA THR A 10 -3.75 -20.07 14.98
C THR A 10 -4.41 -21.38 15.42
N GLU A 11 -5.43 -21.28 16.27
CA GLU A 11 -6.17 -22.45 16.76
C GLU A 11 -6.69 -23.34 15.63
N ARG A 12 -6.72 -24.65 15.87
CA ARG A 12 -7.18 -25.67 14.90
C ARG A 12 -8.61 -25.45 14.40
N ALA A 13 -9.48 -24.88 15.22
CA ALA A 13 -10.85 -24.58 14.81
C ALA A 13 -10.89 -23.52 13.69
N THR A 14 -10.09 -22.47 13.82
CA THR A 14 -9.94 -21.42 12.78
C THR A 14 -9.37 -22.00 11.48
N ALA A 15 -8.35 -22.88 11.58
CA ALA A 15 -7.78 -23.54 10.41
C ALA A 15 -8.79 -24.38 9.65
N ARG A 16 -9.63 -25.15 10.35
CA ARG A 16 -10.70 -25.96 9.72
C ARG A 16 -11.74 -25.08 9.02
N GLY A 17 -12.13 -23.96 9.62
CA GLY A 17 -13.07 -23.02 8.99
C GLY A 17 -12.52 -22.43 7.69
N VAL A 18 -11.26 -21.99 7.69
CA VAL A 18 -10.59 -21.48 6.49
C VAL A 18 -10.45 -22.56 5.42
N ALA A 19 -10.02 -23.76 5.78
CA ALA A 19 -9.88 -24.89 4.85
C ALA A 19 -11.24 -25.28 4.20
N ALA A 20 -12.32 -25.26 4.99
CA ALA A 20 -13.66 -25.55 4.48
C ALA A 20 -14.15 -24.53 3.45
N VAL A 21 -13.86 -23.24 3.66
CA VAL A 21 -14.24 -22.17 2.72
C VAL A 21 -13.41 -22.22 1.44
N LEU A 22 -12.11 -22.49 1.57
CA LEU A 22 -11.17 -22.48 0.43
C LEU A 22 -11.17 -23.80 -0.36
N GLY A 23 -11.72 -24.88 0.20
CA GLY A 23 -11.70 -26.22 -0.42
C GLY A 23 -10.29 -26.84 -0.51
N VAL A 24 -9.33 -26.34 0.26
CA VAL A 24 -7.93 -26.80 0.30
C VAL A 24 -7.44 -26.89 1.74
N ASP A 25 -6.41 -27.71 1.99
CA ASP A 25 -5.75 -27.70 3.31
C ASP A 25 -5.05 -26.36 3.52
N ALA A 26 -5.59 -25.58 4.43
CA ALA A 26 -5.12 -24.21 4.70
C ALA A 26 -5.01 -23.97 6.21
N ARG A 27 -4.01 -23.19 6.58
CA ARG A 27 -3.78 -22.75 7.98
C ARG A 27 -3.66 -21.24 8.03
N ARG A 28 -4.28 -20.66 9.02
CA ARG A 28 -4.02 -19.27 9.38
C ARG A 28 -2.81 -19.23 10.32
N VAL A 29 -1.90 -18.32 10.04
CA VAL A 29 -0.71 -18.09 10.88
C VAL A 29 -0.63 -16.60 11.24
N TRP A 30 0.10 -16.27 12.29
CA TRP A 30 0.41 -14.90 12.67
C TRP A 30 1.89 -14.79 13.06
N LEU A 31 2.45 -13.61 12.92
CA LEU A 31 3.83 -13.33 13.31
C LEU A 31 3.84 -13.00 14.81
N ASP A 32 4.17 -14.00 15.63
CA ASP A 32 4.19 -13.92 17.09
C ASP A 32 5.41 -13.16 17.63
N ASP A 33 6.46 -13.09 16.83
CA ASP A 33 7.69 -12.35 17.17
C ASP A 33 8.03 -11.40 16.00
N PRO A 34 7.76 -10.08 16.14
CA PRO A 34 8.05 -9.09 15.11
C PRO A 34 9.53 -9.04 14.70
N SER A 35 10.46 -9.40 15.57
CA SER A 35 11.91 -9.37 15.28
C SER A 35 12.31 -10.31 14.14
N ARG A 36 11.47 -11.31 13.85
CA ARG A 36 11.71 -12.29 12.78
C ARG A 36 11.58 -11.74 11.38
N ARG A 37 10.94 -10.56 11.22
CA ARG A 37 10.74 -9.97 9.89
C ARG A 37 11.19 -8.51 9.85
N PRO A 38 12.49 -8.26 9.64
CA PRO A 38 12.99 -6.91 9.37
C PRO A 38 12.40 -6.41 8.03
N SER A 39 12.23 -5.11 7.91
CA SER A 39 11.93 -4.45 6.64
C SER A 39 13.14 -4.51 5.70
N ASP A 40 12.92 -4.20 4.41
CA ASP A 40 14.00 -4.19 3.41
C ASP A 40 15.11 -3.19 3.80
N PRO A 41 16.35 -3.64 4.09
CA PRO A 41 17.42 -2.77 4.57
C PRO A 41 17.87 -1.71 3.56
N ALA A 42 17.50 -1.84 2.29
CA ALA A 42 17.77 -0.81 1.29
C ALA A 42 16.95 0.47 1.50
N TYR A 43 15.85 0.40 2.26
CA TYR A 43 14.89 1.49 2.44
C TYR A 43 14.43 1.67 3.89
N SER A 44 15.03 0.97 4.84
CA SER A 44 14.62 0.98 6.25
C SER A 44 15.83 0.88 7.18
N GLU A 45 15.63 1.21 8.44
CA GLU A 45 16.63 1.10 9.48
C GLU A 45 16.66 -0.31 10.07
N ILE A 46 17.73 -0.63 10.82
CA ILE A 46 17.97 -1.99 11.32
C ILE A 46 16.87 -2.51 12.26
N ASP A 47 16.19 -1.59 12.95
CA ASP A 47 15.13 -1.93 13.90
C ASP A 47 13.71 -1.86 13.32
N ASP A 48 13.59 -1.50 12.05
CA ASP A 48 12.29 -1.47 11.38
C ASP A 48 11.76 -2.89 11.14
N ARG A 49 10.50 -3.09 11.48
CA ARG A 49 9.83 -4.39 11.39
C ARG A 49 8.58 -4.29 10.55
N VAL A 50 8.28 -5.37 9.85
CA VAL A 50 7.03 -5.52 9.11
C VAL A 50 6.33 -6.79 9.59
N SER A 51 5.00 -6.74 9.69
CA SER A 51 4.18 -7.92 9.99
C SER A 51 4.11 -8.85 8.76
N LEU A 52 3.09 -9.68 8.66
CA LEU A 52 2.80 -10.44 7.43
C LEU A 52 2.18 -9.57 6.31
N ALA A 53 2.32 -8.23 6.41
CA ALA A 53 2.05 -7.31 5.31
C ALA A 53 3.07 -7.47 4.18
N ASP A 54 2.90 -6.72 3.09
CA ASP A 54 3.69 -6.89 1.88
C ASP A 54 5.19 -6.65 2.10
N GLY A 55 5.70 -5.45 1.99
CA GLY A 55 7.13 -5.16 2.16
C GLY A 55 7.41 -4.18 3.29
N TYR A 56 6.40 -3.41 3.68
CA TYR A 56 6.52 -2.34 4.68
C TYR A 56 5.31 -2.32 5.61
N PRO A 57 5.43 -1.70 6.80
CA PRO A 57 4.37 -1.70 7.81
C PRO A 57 3.06 -1.11 7.32
N LEU A 58 3.10 0.02 6.63
CA LEU A 58 1.92 0.77 6.20
C LEU A 58 2.04 1.24 4.77
N LEU A 59 0.89 1.36 4.10
CA LEU A 59 0.72 1.99 2.80
C LEU A 59 -0.16 3.24 2.98
N LEU A 60 0.33 4.39 2.51
CA LEU A 60 -0.42 5.62 2.37
C LEU A 60 -0.81 5.83 0.91
N ALA A 61 -2.04 6.24 0.67
CA ALA A 61 -2.54 6.67 -0.65
C ALA A 61 -3.36 7.95 -0.52
N SER A 62 -3.45 8.72 -1.62
CA SER A 62 -4.16 9.98 -1.67
C SER A 62 -5.46 9.88 -2.46
N GLN A 63 -6.55 10.49 -1.93
CA GLN A 63 -7.84 10.59 -2.64
C GLN A 63 -7.73 11.45 -3.90
N THR A 64 -6.96 12.54 -3.85
CA THR A 64 -6.74 13.40 -5.02
C THR A 64 -5.95 12.68 -6.10
N SER A 65 -4.98 11.84 -5.74
CA SER A 65 -4.24 10.98 -6.69
C SER A 65 -5.13 9.89 -7.30
N LEU A 66 -6.06 9.33 -6.53
CA LEU A 66 -7.06 8.39 -7.06
C LEU A 66 -8.02 9.09 -8.02
N ALA A 67 -8.48 10.29 -7.68
CA ALA A 67 -9.36 11.06 -8.57
C ALA A 67 -8.68 11.40 -9.90
N GLU A 68 -7.39 11.74 -9.87
CA GLU A 68 -6.58 11.95 -11.07
C GLU A 68 -6.45 10.67 -11.89
N LEU A 69 -6.12 9.55 -11.25
CA LEU A 69 -6.04 8.25 -11.92
C LEU A 69 -7.38 7.86 -12.57
N ASN A 70 -8.50 8.09 -11.89
CA ASN A 70 -9.85 7.84 -12.43
C ASN A 70 -10.16 8.71 -13.64
N ARG A 71 -9.70 9.97 -13.63
CA ARG A 71 -9.80 10.84 -14.81
C ARG A 71 -9.03 10.25 -16.01
N ASP A 72 -7.79 9.79 -15.77
CA ASP A 72 -6.96 9.17 -16.80
C ASP A 72 -7.56 7.85 -17.31
N VAL A 73 -8.17 7.06 -16.45
CA VAL A 73 -8.89 5.82 -16.82
C VAL A 73 -10.06 6.16 -17.75
N ARG A 74 -10.90 7.11 -17.38
CA ARG A 74 -12.04 7.55 -18.24
C ARG A 74 -11.56 8.13 -19.57
N ALA A 75 -10.47 8.88 -19.58
CA ALA A 75 -9.89 9.41 -20.81
C ALA A 75 -9.40 8.31 -21.76
N GLY A 76 -8.94 7.18 -21.23
CA GLY A 76 -8.43 6.06 -22.03
C GLY A 76 -9.45 4.97 -22.36
N ALA A 77 -10.39 4.70 -21.45
CA ALA A 77 -11.35 3.59 -21.57
C ALA A 77 -12.79 4.05 -21.91
N GLY A 78 -13.04 5.35 -21.87
CA GLY A 78 -14.35 5.96 -22.19
C GLY A 78 -15.01 6.62 -20.96
N PRO A 79 -15.84 7.65 -21.20
CA PRO A 79 -16.42 8.48 -20.15
C PRO A 79 -17.35 7.73 -19.20
N ASP A 80 -17.97 6.64 -19.65
CA ASP A 80 -18.89 5.82 -18.88
C ASP A 80 -18.16 4.76 -18.00
N THR A 81 -16.82 4.75 -18.02
CA THR A 81 -16.05 3.81 -17.19
C THR A 81 -16.21 4.17 -15.71
N ALA A 82 -16.63 3.18 -14.92
CA ALA A 82 -16.80 3.35 -13.47
C ALA A 82 -15.48 3.70 -12.79
N ASP A 83 -15.55 4.54 -11.77
CA ASP A 83 -14.40 4.91 -10.97
C ASP A 83 -13.83 3.70 -10.19
N LEU A 84 -12.52 3.64 -10.14
CA LEU A 84 -11.82 2.69 -9.30
C LEU A 84 -11.96 3.09 -7.82
N ALA A 85 -12.31 2.13 -6.98
CA ALA A 85 -12.38 2.32 -5.56
C ALA A 85 -10.97 2.29 -4.92
N MET A 86 -10.76 3.08 -3.86
CA MET A 86 -9.50 3.11 -3.10
C MET A 86 -9.16 1.72 -2.51
N THR A 87 -10.17 0.93 -2.18
CA THR A 87 -10.03 -0.44 -1.64
C THR A 87 -9.22 -1.39 -2.54
N ARG A 88 -9.17 -1.15 -3.86
CA ARG A 88 -8.32 -1.91 -4.79
C ARG A 88 -6.83 -1.81 -4.47
N PHE A 89 -6.42 -0.68 -3.89
CA PHE A 89 -5.03 -0.41 -3.54
C PHE A 89 -4.67 -0.84 -2.13
N ARG A 90 -5.68 -1.14 -1.30
CA ARG A 90 -5.53 -1.65 0.06
C ARG A 90 -4.64 -0.78 0.97
N PRO A 91 -4.81 0.54 1.01
CA PRO A 91 -4.03 1.39 1.88
C PRO A 91 -4.41 1.20 3.36
N ASN A 92 -3.46 1.46 4.24
CA ASN A 92 -3.69 1.57 5.69
C ASN A 92 -4.09 3.01 6.06
N VAL A 93 -3.57 3.98 5.32
CA VAL A 93 -3.82 5.41 5.51
C VAL A 93 -4.27 6.02 4.20
N VAL A 94 -5.39 6.74 4.24
CA VAL A 94 -5.87 7.52 3.10
C VAL A 94 -5.86 8.98 3.51
N VAL A 95 -5.19 9.80 2.68
CA VAL A 95 -5.12 11.26 2.87
C VAL A 95 -5.87 11.99 1.78
N ASP A 96 -6.26 13.22 2.06
CA ASP A 96 -6.94 14.10 1.11
C ASP A 96 -6.41 15.54 1.24
N GLY A 97 -6.75 16.40 0.28
CA GLY A 97 -6.46 17.84 0.32
C GLY A 97 -5.11 18.27 -0.24
N ALA A 98 -4.18 17.36 -0.51
CA ALA A 98 -2.95 17.68 -1.24
C ALA A 98 -3.19 17.67 -2.76
N ALA A 99 -2.26 18.24 -3.54
CA ALA A 99 -2.28 18.09 -4.99
C ALA A 99 -2.15 16.61 -5.39
N PRO A 100 -2.71 16.18 -6.54
CA PRO A 100 -2.49 14.83 -7.04
C PRO A 100 -1.01 14.48 -7.12
N TRP A 101 -0.65 13.30 -6.63
CA TRP A 101 0.71 12.75 -6.62
C TRP A 101 1.70 13.48 -5.68
N ALA A 102 1.22 14.41 -4.84
CA ALA A 102 2.08 15.11 -3.89
C ALA A 102 2.79 14.14 -2.92
N GLU A 103 2.15 13.03 -2.59
CA GLU A 103 2.71 11.99 -1.73
C GLU A 103 3.99 11.36 -2.29
N ASP A 104 4.22 11.40 -3.59
CA ASP A 104 5.43 10.88 -4.23
C ASP A 104 6.70 11.65 -3.79
N ASP A 105 6.52 12.94 -3.50
CA ASP A 105 7.62 13.84 -3.12
C ASP A 105 7.86 13.90 -1.61
N TRP A 106 6.95 13.35 -0.80
CA TRP A 106 7.11 13.37 0.65
C TRP A 106 8.24 12.46 1.11
N ARG A 107 8.91 12.86 2.18
CA ARG A 107 9.96 12.07 2.84
C ARG A 107 9.63 11.77 4.29
N ARG A 108 8.89 12.67 4.93
CA ARG A 108 8.41 12.50 6.29
C ARG A 108 7.02 13.10 6.43
N VAL A 109 6.13 12.39 7.11
CA VAL A 109 4.76 12.85 7.37
C VAL A 109 4.44 12.69 8.85
N ARG A 110 3.58 13.57 9.35
CA ARG A 110 2.96 13.48 10.67
C ARG A 110 1.48 13.24 10.52
N ILE A 111 0.95 12.28 11.29
CA ILE A 111 -0.47 11.93 11.37
C ILE A 111 -0.83 11.94 12.84
N GLY A 112 -1.54 12.98 13.29
CA GLY A 112 -1.73 13.24 14.69
C GLY A 112 -0.39 13.39 15.43
N GLU A 113 -0.15 12.55 16.44
CA GLU A 113 1.11 12.57 17.22
C GLU A 113 2.21 11.69 16.64
N ALA A 114 1.90 10.83 15.69
CA ALA A 114 2.86 9.89 15.09
C ALA A 114 3.57 10.48 13.89
N THR A 115 4.87 10.25 13.79
CA THR A 115 5.69 10.57 12.62
C THR A 115 6.10 9.31 11.87
N PHE A 116 6.18 9.44 10.56
CA PHE A 116 6.51 8.34 9.64
C PHE A 116 7.51 8.81 8.61
N ARG A 117 8.47 7.94 8.30
CA ARG A 117 9.31 8.07 7.10
C ARG A 117 8.54 7.53 5.89
N VAL A 118 8.57 8.28 4.80
CA VAL A 118 8.14 7.82 3.48
C VAL A 118 9.36 7.18 2.83
N VAL A 119 9.40 5.88 2.81
CA VAL A 119 10.63 5.15 2.46
C VAL A 119 10.70 4.75 0.99
N LYS A 120 9.55 4.53 0.37
CA LYS A 120 9.49 4.06 -1.03
C LYS A 120 8.10 4.20 -1.60
N GLY A 121 7.99 4.48 -2.91
CA GLY A 121 6.76 4.32 -3.66
C GLY A 121 6.27 2.87 -3.61
N CYS A 122 4.97 2.67 -3.76
CA CYS A 122 4.39 1.33 -3.83
C CYS A 122 4.18 0.91 -5.29
N ALA A 123 4.99 -0.05 -5.75
CA ALA A 123 4.81 -0.67 -7.05
C ALA A 123 3.58 -1.57 -7.04
N ARG A 124 2.71 -1.40 -8.03
CA ARG A 124 1.42 -2.11 -8.07
C ARG A 124 1.48 -3.33 -8.96
N CYS A 125 0.88 -4.42 -8.50
CA CYS A 125 0.79 -5.68 -9.22
C CYS A 125 -0.64 -5.94 -9.73
N VAL A 126 -0.82 -7.06 -10.40
CA VAL A 126 -2.10 -7.48 -10.98
C VAL A 126 -3.26 -7.56 -9.97
N LEU A 127 -2.99 -7.66 -8.68
CA LEU A 127 -4.02 -7.71 -7.65
C LEU A 127 -4.94 -6.48 -7.69
N THR A 128 -4.42 -5.31 -8.05
CA THR A 128 -5.22 -4.08 -8.16
C THR A 128 -6.23 -4.10 -9.31
N THR A 129 -6.08 -5.02 -10.27
CA THR A 129 -7.05 -5.19 -11.36
C THR A 129 -8.24 -6.06 -11.00
N ILE A 130 -8.23 -6.71 -9.84
CA ILE A 130 -9.33 -7.51 -9.34
C ILE A 130 -10.27 -6.62 -8.55
N ASP A 131 -11.53 -6.65 -8.89
CA ASP A 131 -12.55 -5.93 -8.13
C ASP A 131 -12.71 -6.58 -6.75
N PRO A 132 -12.60 -5.83 -5.64
CA PRO A 132 -12.65 -6.42 -4.30
C PRO A 132 -14.04 -6.93 -3.91
N ASP A 133 -15.11 -6.45 -4.54
CA ASP A 133 -16.50 -6.79 -4.21
C ASP A 133 -17.00 -7.98 -5.05
N THR A 134 -16.64 -8.01 -6.35
CA THR A 134 -17.11 -9.03 -7.29
C THR A 134 -16.09 -10.12 -7.59
N ALA A 135 -14.81 -9.90 -7.25
CA ALA A 135 -13.67 -10.72 -7.64
C ALA A 135 -13.43 -10.79 -9.17
N GLU A 136 -14.11 -9.98 -9.95
CA GLU A 136 -13.90 -9.89 -11.39
C GLU A 136 -12.55 -9.25 -11.72
N ARG A 137 -11.87 -9.83 -12.70
CA ARG A 137 -10.57 -9.35 -13.17
C ARG A 137 -10.72 -8.45 -14.39
N GLY A 138 -10.18 -7.24 -14.29
CA GLY A 138 -10.11 -6.27 -15.37
C GLY A 138 -8.67 -6.02 -15.86
N LYS A 139 -8.49 -4.92 -16.61
CA LYS A 139 -7.19 -4.40 -17.05
C LYS A 139 -6.74 -3.18 -16.23
N GLU A 140 -7.72 -2.42 -15.74
CA GLU A 140 -7.47 -1.23 -14.94
C GLU A 140 -7.25 -1.58 -13.45
N PRO A 141 -6.43 -0.82 -12.75
CA PRO A 141 -5.74 0.42 -13.12
C PRO A 141 -4.42 0.23 -13.88
N LEU A 142 -3.90 -1.00 -14.01
CA LEU A 142 -2.55 -1.24 -14.55
C LEU A 142 -2.38 -0.75 -15.99
N ALA A 143 -3.41 -0.86 -16.85
CA ALA A 143 -3.33 -0.41 -18.23
C ALA A 143 -3.13 1.12 -18.31
N THR A 144 -3.84 1.88 -17.49
CA THR A 144 -3.68 3.34 -17.41
C THR A 144 -2.36 3.72 -16.75
N MET A 145 -2.04 3.15 -15.60
CA MET A 145 -0.77 3.43 -14.92
C MET A 145 0.45 3.06 -15.77
N ALA A 146 0.37 2.08 -16.66
CA ALA A 146 1.45 1.77 -17.59
C ALA A 146 1.74 2.91 -18.59
N ARG A 147 0.77 3.81 -18.82
CA ARG A 147 0.91 5.00 -19.68
C ARG A 147 1.33 6.24 -18.89
N THR A 148 0.81 6.41 -17.67
CA THR A 148 0.91 7.67 -16.94
C THR A 148 1.82 7.60 -15.72
N ARG A 149 2.04 6.41 -15.14
CA ARG A 149 2.72 6.21 -13.85
C ARG A 149 3.76 5.10 -13.90
N ARG A 150 4.49 4.96 -15.02
CA ARG A 150 5.48 3.90 -15.21
C ARG A 150 6.91 4.43 -15.13
N TRP A 151 7.68 3.89 -14.18
CA TRP A 151 9.13 4.08 -14.03
C TRP A 151 9.78 2.75 -13.67
N ASP A 152 10.98 2.50 -14.13
CA ASP A 152 11.77 1.28 -13.84
C ASP A 152 10.97 -0.02 -14.11
N ASN A 153 10.20 -0.04 -15.20
CA ASN A 153 9.31 -1.15 -15.59
C ASN A 153 8.24 -1.53 -14.55
N LYS A 154 7.92 -0.64 -13.62
CA LYS A 154 6.87 -0.80 -12.62
C LYS A 154 5.85 0.32 -12.75
N THR A 155 4.65 0.07 -12.27
CA THR A 155 3.58 1.06 -12.14
C THR A 155 3.42 1.44 -10.68
N TRP A 156 3.23 2.73 -10.38
CA TRP A 156 3.33 3.26 -9.03
C TRP A 156 2.07 3.99 -8.59
N PHE A 157 1.58 3.66 -7.39
CA PHE A 157 0.46 4.35 -6.73
C PHE A 157 0.58 4.21 -5.22
N GLY A 158 0.61 5.35 -4.51
CA GLY A 158 0.81 5.42 -3.07
C GLY A 158 2.25 5.17 -2.63
N VAL A 159 2.51 5.39 -1.36
CA VAL A 159 3.84 5.34 -0.76
C VAL A 159 3.86 4.49 0.51
N ASN A 160 4.98 3.83 0.73
CA ASN A 160 5.19 2.99 1.91
C ASN A 160 5.72 3.83 3.07
N LEU A 161 5.15 3.61 4.24
CA LEU A 161 5.51 4.29 5.47
C LEU A 161 6.15 3.33 6.47
N VAL A 162 7.13 3.85 7.20
CA VAL A 162 7.70 3.22 8.39
C VAL A 162 7.56 4.20 9.57
N PRO A 163 7.00 3.78 10.72
CA PRO A 163 6.82 4.66 11.86
C PRO A 163 8.16 4.99 12.54
N ASP A 164 8.40 6.28 12.83
CA ASP A 164 9.44 6.71 13.77
C ASP A 164 8.93 6.67 15.21
N THR A 165 7.62 6.89 15.40
CA THR A 165 6.95 6.90 16.70
C THR A 165 6.24 5.57 16.93
N VAL A 166 6.96 4.58 17.46
CA VAL A 166 6.41 3.25 17.73
C VAL A 166 5.44 3.30 18.90
N GLY A 167 4.29 2.61 18.77
CA GLY A 167 3.27 2.52 19.82
C GLY A 167 2.28 3.70 19.86
N ALA A 168 2.46 4.72 19.04
CA ALA A 168 1.49 5.80 18.90
C ALA A 168 0.21 5.32 18.19
N THR A 169 -0.91 5.92 18.57
CA THR A 169 -2.21 5.71 17.91
C THR A 169 -2.43 6.81 16.88
N ILE A 170 -2.89 6.43 15.69
CA ILE A 170 -3.36 7.38 14.68
C ILE A 170 -4.89 7.32 14.59
N ALA A 171 -5.50 8.46 14.32
CA ALA A 171 -6.94 8.61 14.12
C ALA A 171 -7.21 9.49 12.89
N VAL A 172 -8.46 9.53 12.47
CA VAL A 172 -8.88 10.49 11.43
C VAL A 172 -8.65 11.91 11.95
N GLY A 173 -7.91 12.70 11.19
CA GLY A 173 -7.50 14.05 11.56
C GLY A 173 -6.53 14.63 10.53
N GLU A 174 -5.75 15.62 10.94
CA GLU A 174 -4.82 16.30 10.06
C GLU A 174 -3.57 15.44 9.75
N VAL A 175 -3.11 15.57 8.52
CA VAL A 175 -1.84 15.01 8.04
C VAL A 175 -0.97 16.16 7.55
N GLU A 176 0.27 16.18 7.99
CA GLU A 176 1.25 17.19 7.62
C GLU A 176 2.46 16.55 6.95
N ALA A 177 2.83 17.03 5.78
CA ALA A 177 4.12 16.71 5.17
C ALA A 177 5.21 17.54 5.85
N LEU A 178 6.08 16.89 6.62
CA LEU A 178 7.16 17.54 7.37
C LEU A 178 8.39 17.80 6.51
N ASP A 179 8.62 16.92 5.53
CA ASP A 179 9.75 16.99 4.62
C ASP A 179 9.36 16.43 3.25
N ALA A 180 9.76 17.13 2.19
CA ALA A 180 9.48 16.78 0.82
C ALA A 180 10.63 17.19 -0.10
N VAL A 181 10.79 16.50 -1.22
CA VAL A 181 11.75 16.86 -2.28
C VAL A 181 11.06 17.69 -3.35
N THR A 182 11.85 18.31 -4.21
CA THR A 182 11.31 19.06 -5.35
C THR A 182 10.52 18.14 -6.28
N PRO A 183 9.29 18.51 -6.66
CA PRO A 183 8.44 17.72 -7.55
C PRO A 183 9.11 17.38 -8.88
N GLY A 184 8.81 16.19 -9.42
CA GLY A 184 9.23 15.79 -10.76
C GLY A 184 10.45 14.87 -10.83
N ALA A 185 11.00 14.46 -9.70
CA ALA A 185 12.15 13.53 -9.65
C ALA A 185 11.83 12.06 -10.00
N GLY A 186 10.58 11.71 -10.34
CA GLY A 186 10.11 10.34 -10.56
C GLY A 186 9.52 9.70 -9.31
N PRO A 187 9.34 8.36 -9.28
CA PRO A 187 8.72 7.70 -8.14
C PRO A 187 9.57 7.91 -6.88
N PRO A 188 8.94 7.95 -5.69
CA PRO A 188 9.66 8.10 -4.43
C PRO A 188 10.65 6.94 -4.26
N ARG A 189 11.87 7.27 -3.96
CA ARG A 189 13.00 6.34 -3.76
C ARG A 189 13.30 6.21 -2.30
#